data_2e7f66205b8d9e3819deaad0c52299fe
#
_entry.id   2e7f66205b8d9e3819deaad0c52299fe
#
_cell.length_a   1.000
_cell.length_b   1.000
_cell.length_c   1.000
_cell.angle_alpha   90.00
_cell.angle_beta   90.00
_cell.angle_gamma   90.00
#
_symmetry.space_group_name_H-M   'P 1'
#
loop_
_entity.id
_entity.type
_entity.pdbx_description
1 polymer ?
#
loop_
_entity_poly.entity_id
_entity_poly.type
_entity_poly.pdbx_seq_one_letter_code
_entity_poly.pdbx_strand_id
1 'polypeptide(L)'
;AQSSITLSYGDITLTNNKDYTIDYADNIAAGKGKMIITGIGGYSGTIAKAFDIFPKSAQLTSVYYVDTLSYTGKPIRPDVMVTDGGKFLLPEHDYTVSYSSNTKIGVGKITISFMGNYQGTITKTFTIYPAKQEIQSLQTRYKGFFIDFAQKGSATGYELQYSTRSDFAGAKTLIISSNKTDKKTVSKLTAGKKYYVRVRSYTIVSGKRYNGAWSDTKSVTTAKYDIAKAKVAGIKNKSFTGKNITQSITVTYSGKTLKNGTDYTVKYSRNKNIGTAKVTVTGKGSYGGVITKSFIINPAKQTIQKLMPVKKGFYIDYAQKGSATG
;
A
#
# COMPACT_ATOMS: atom_id res chain seq x y z
N ALA A 1 -28.10 -47.03 18.16
CA ALA A 1 -29.46 -47.14 17.64
C ALA A 1 -30.18 -48.26 18.41
N GLN A 2 -31.33 -47.98 19.05
CA GLN A 2 -32.16 -49.00 19.64
C GLN A 2 -33.26 -49.30 18.62
N SER A 3 -33.21 -50.50 18.05
CA SER A 3 -34.31 -51.03 17.23
C SER A 3 -35.41 -51.55 18.14
N SER A 4 -36.67 -51.24 17.85
CA SER A 4 -37.78 -51.94 18.49
C SER A 4 -37.75 -53.40 18.02
N ILE A 5 -37.69 -54.32 18.96
CA ILE A 5 -37.76 -55.75 18.68
C ILE A 5 -38.99 -56.34 19.31
N THR A 6 -39.55 -57.28 18.62
CA THR A 6 -40.60 -58.16 19.18
C THR A 6 -39.99 -59.55 19.28
N LEU A 7 -40.01 -60.16 20.45
CA LEU A 7 -39.57 -61.51 20.69
C LEU A 7 -40.78 -62.37 21.10
N SER A 8 -40.90 -63.53 20.49
CA SER A 8 -41.97 -64.49 20.83
C SER A 8 -41.42 -65.87 21.03
N TYR A 9 -42.12 -66.64 21.84
CA TYR A 9 -41.95 -68.11 22.00
C TYR A 9 -43.27 -68.82 21.65
N GLY A 10 -43.33 -69.43 20.52
CA GLY A 10 -44.58 -69.86 19.88
C GLY A 10 -45.47 -68.61 19.63
N ASP A 11 -46.71 -68.68 20.06
CA ASP A 11 -47.71 -67.62 19.94
C ASP A 11 -47.67 -66.60 21.11
N ILE A 12 -46.71 -66.77 22.06
CA ILE A 12 -46.61 -65.91 23.23
C ILE A 12 -45.58 -64.77 22.91
N THR A 13 -46.01 -63.49 22.97
CA THR A 13 -45.13 -62.35 22.92
C THR A 13 -44.46 -62.19 24.29
N LEU A 14 -43.12 -62.16 24.30
CA LEU A 14 -42.31 -62.01 25.50
C LEU A 14 -42.09 -60.52 25.80
N THR A 15 -41.98 -60.21 27.10
CA THR A 15 -41.86 -58.87 27.65
C THR A 15 -40.42 -58.61 28.10
N ASN A 16 -39.80 -57.48 27.60
CA ASN A 16 -38.46 -57.06 28.01
C ASN A 16 -38.40 -56.75 29.53
N ASN A 17 -37.30 -57.10 30.18
CA ASN A 17 -37.04 -57.05 31.64
C ASN A 17 -37.93 -57.93 32.51
N LYS A 18 -38.81 -58.75 31.91
CA LYS A 18 -39.61 -59.76 32.58
C LYS A 18 -39.24 -61.17 32.10
N ASP A 19 -39.21 -61.36 30.83
CA ASP A 19 -38.99 -62.65 30.17
C ASP A 19 -37.61 -62.73 29.52
N TYR A 20 -37.01 -61.59 29.20
CA TYR A 20 -35.65 -61.44 28.61
C TYR A 20 -35.02 -60.08 28.91
N THR A 21 -33.69 -59.99 28.81
CA THR A 21 -32.91 -58.72 28.77
C THR A 21 -32.24 -58.53 27.41
N ILE A 22 -31.94 -57.27 27.10
CA ILE A 22 -31.20 -56.91 25.87
C ILE A 22 -29.94 -56.17 26.24
N ASP A 23 -28.80 -56.69 25.77
CA ASP A 23 -27.51 -56.02 25.85
C ASP A 23 -27.00 -55.71 24.43
N TYR A 24 -26.19 -54.68 24.29
CA TYR A 24 -25.55 -54.32 23.03
C TYR A 24 -24.04 -54.32 23.20
N ALA A 25 -23.34 -54.90 22.20
CA ALA A 25 -21.91 -54.83 22.05
C ALA A 25 -21.55 -54.23 20.71
N ASP A 26 -20.37 -53.58 20.61
CA ASP A 26 -19.82 -52.97 19.39
C ASP A 26 -20.80 -51.98 18.69
N ASN A 27 -21.65 -51.31 19.47
CA ASN A 27 -22.81 -50.55 18.96
C ASN A 27 -22.56 -49.02 18.86
N ILE A 28 -21.32 -48.55 18.95
CA ILE A 28 -20.95 -47.13 18.94
C ILE A 28 -20.32 -46.75 17.61
N ALA A 29 -19.33 -47.51 17.15
CA ALA A 29 -18.62 -47.26 15.91
C ALA A 29 -19.36 -47.81 14.69
N ALA A 30 -19.11 -47.18 13.51
CA ALA A 30 -19.59 -47.74 12.24
C ALA A 30 -19.01 -49.14 12.00
N GLY A 31 -19.84 -50.03 11.52
CA GLY A 31 -19.48 -51.44 11.31
C GLY A 31 -20.60 -52.40 11.74
N LYS A 32 -20.24 -53.55 12.31
CA LYS A 32 -21.18 -54.57 12.78
C LYS A 32 -21.37 -54.42 14.28
N GLY A 33 -22.52 -53.93 14.68
CA GLY A 33 -22.97 -53.99 16.07
C GLY A 33 -23.60 -55.35 16.40
N LYS A 34 -23.67 -55.73 17.67
CA LYS A 34 -24.24 -56.99 18.15
C LYS A 34 -25.30 -56.70 19.21
N MET A 35 -26.45 -57.29 19.02
CA MET A 35 -27.53 -57.31 20.02
C MET A 35 -27.57 -58.72 20.65
N ILE A 36 -27.54 -58.77 21.96
CA ILE A 36 -27.53 -60.01 22.76
C ILE A 36 -28.82 -60.02 23.58
N ILE A 37 -29.66 -61.01 23.38
CA ILE A 37 -30.92 -61.23 24.06
C ILE A 37 -30.72 -62.39 24.96
N THR A 38 -30.92 -62.24 26.27
CA THR A 38 -30.78 -63.29 27.26
C THR A 38 -32.13 -63.55 27.94
N GLY A 39 -32.61 -64.79 27.91
CA GLY A 39 -33.83 -65.22 28.56
C GLY A 39 -33.69 -65.17 30.11
N ILE A 40 -34.74 -64.72 30.80
CA ILE A 40 -34.82 -64.62 32.25
C ILE A 40 -36.19 -65.13 32.74
N GLY A 41 -36.38 -65.34 34.06
CA GLY A 41 -37.63 -65.84 34.61
C GLY A 41 -37.94 -67.29 34.20
N GLY A 42 -39.00 -67.48 33.43
CA GLY A 42 -39.39 -68.81 32.87
C GLY A 42 -38.64 -69.18 31.59
N TYR A 43 -37.74 -68.37 31.11
CA TYR A 43 -37.00 -68.57 29.84
C TYR A 43 -35.47 -68.56 30.08
N SER A 44 -34.71 -69.31 29.30
CA SER A 44 -33.26 -69.43 29.38
C SER A 44 -32.64 -69.45 28.00
N GLY A 45 -31.29 -69.20 27.94
CA GLY A 45 -30.53 -69.22 26.74
C GLY A 45 -30.24 -67.76 26.18
N THR A 46 -29.41 -67.69 25.18
CA THR A 46 -28.96 -66.40 24.60
C THR A 46 -29.08 -66.45 23.06
N ILE A 47 -29.61 -65.38 22.50
CA ILE A 47 -29.67 -65.16 21.06
C ILE A 47 -28.80 -63.95 20.74
N ALA A 48 -27.83 -64.08 19.82
CA ALA A 48 -27.04 -62.95 19.34
C ALA A 48 -27.41 -62.64 17.87
N LYS A 49 -27.65 -61.37 17.57
CA LYS A 49 -27.94 -60.87 16.22
C LYS A 49 -27.02 -59.70 15.91
N ALA A 50 -26.39 -59.74 14.71
CA ALA A 50 -25.62 -58.60 14.22
C ALA A 50 -26.53 -57.62 13.47
N PHE A 51 -26.17 -56.32 13.53
CA PHE A 51 -26.80 -55.24 12.78
C PHE A 51 -25.73 -54.28 12.22
N ASP A 52 -26.06 -53.55 11.18
CA ASP A 52 -25.13 -52.59 10.58
C ASP A 52 -25.30 -51.21 11.16
N ILE A 53 -24.16 -50.61 11.49
CA ILE A 53 -24.04 -49.17 11.86
C ILE A 53 -23.36 -48.47 10.72
N PHE A 54 -24.12 -47.68 9.97
CA PHE A 54 -23.60 -46.95 8.82
C PHE A 54 -22.81 -45.71 9.23
N PRO A 55 -21.69 -45.39 8.57
CA PRO A 55 -20.98 -44.16 8.82
C PRO A 55 -21.85 -42.94 8.54
N LYS A 56 -21.66 -41.89 9.34
CA LYS A 56 -22.36 -40.61 9.18
C LYS A 56 -21.88 -39.88 7.92
N SER A 57 -22.81 -39.31 7.15
CA SER A 57 -22.47 -38.56 5.95
C SER A 57 -21.62 -37.30 6.26
N ALA A 58 -20.55 -37.08 5.51
CA ALA A 58 -19.73 -35.89 5.54
C ALA A 58 -20.53 -34.58 5.38
N GLN A 59 -21.63 -34.60 4.63
CA GLN A 59 -22.47 -33.44 4.39
C GLN A 59 -23.16 -32.88 5.64
N LEU A 60 -23.16 -33.63 6.74
CA LEU A 60 -23.68 -33.22 8.03
C LEU A 60 -22.64 -32.56 8.93
N THR A 61 -21.42 -32.39 8.45
CA THR A 61 -20.31 -31.76 9.17
C THR A 61 -20.08 -30.32 8.72
N SER A 62 -19.42 -29.52 9.56
CA SER A 62 -18.98 -28.16 9.25
C SER A 62 -17.48 -28.11 9.02
N VAL A 63 -17.04 -27.38 7.98
CA VAL A 63 -15.62 -27.25 7.59
C VAL A 63 -15.21 -25.78 7.68
N TYR A 64 -14.16 -25.51 8.46
CA TYR A 64 -13.56 -24.19 8.64
C TYR A 64 -12.13 -24.19 8.09
N TYR A 65 -11.76 -23.13 7.35
CA TYR A 65 -10.43 -22.93 6.77
C TYR A 65 -10.27 -21.47 6.35
N VAL A 66 -9.02 -21.04 6.09
CA VAL A 66 -8.74 -19.72 5.50
C VAL A 66 -8.86 -19.82 3.98
N ASP A 67 -9.77 -19.06 3.38
CA ASP A 67 -10.12 -19.11 1.95
C ASP A 67 -9.31 -18.14 1.07
N THR A 68 -8.50 -17.28 1.68
CA THR A 68 -7.72 -16.23 1.00
C THR A 68 -6.28 -16.20 1.50
N LEU A 69 -5.32 -16.49 0.65
CA LEU A 69 -3.91 -16.66 1.00
C LEU A 69 -2.98 -15.94 0.01
N SER A 70 -1.79 -15.59 0.48
CA SER A 70 -0.76 -14.97 -0.35
C SER A 70 0.19 -16.00 -0.93
N TYR A 71 0.58 -15.83 -2.19
CA TYR A 71 1.57 -16.65 -2.86
C TYR A 71 2.94 -16.57 -2.17
N THR A 72 3.50 -17.75 -1.87
CA THR A 72 4.78 -17.87 -1.15
C THR A 72 5.91 -18.46 -2.00
N GLY A 73 5.60 -18.94 -3.22
CA GLY A 73 6.53 -19.71 -4.05
C GLY A 73 6.57 -21.20 -3.71
N LYS A 74 5.89 -21.62 -2.64
CA LYS A 74 5.79 -23.01 -2.16
C LYS A 74 4.33 -23.48 -2.21
N PRO A 75 4.06 -24.82 -2.15
CA PRO A 75 2.70 -25.32 -2.00
C PRO A 75 1.99 -24.71 -0.77
N ILE A 76 0.81 -24.17 -0.99
CA ILE A 76 -0.02 -23.53 0.05
C ILE A 76 -1.04 -24.56 0.53
N ARG A 77 -1.07 -24.79 1.85
CA ARG A 77 -1.95 -25.76 2.51
C ARG A 77 -2.63 -25.06 3.67
N PRO A 78 -3.83 -24.47 3.46
CA PRO A 78 -4.59 -23.89 4.56
C PRO A 78 -4.91 -24.96 5.62
N ASP A 79 -4.84 -24.61 6.87
CA ASP A 79 -5.31 -25.47 7.96
C ASP A 79 -6.81 -25.70 7.79
N VAL A 80 -7.23 -26.94 7.99
CA VAL A 80 -8.63 -27.37 7.89
C VAL A 80 -9.07 -27.91 9.23
N MET A 81 -10.19 -27.40 9.72
CA MET A 81 -10.85 -27.85 10.93
C MET A 81 -12.25 -28.34 10.58
N VAL A 82 -12.60 -29.55 11.03
CA VAL A 82 -13.92 -30.15 10.80
C VAL A 82 -14.63 -30.38 12.12
N THR A 83 -15.93 -30.10 12.17
CA THR A 83 -16.74 -30.33 13.36
C THR A 83 -18.04 -31.06 13.00
N ASP A 84 -18.56 -31.84 13.97
CA ASP A 84 -19.86 -32.46 13.92
C ASP A 84 -20.64 -32.09 15.19
N GLY A 85 -21.75 -31.35 15.06
CA GLY A 85 -22.53 -30.87 16.20
C GLY A 85 -21.70 -30.08 17.22
N GLY A 86 -20.65 -29.35 16.79
CA GLY A 86 -19.73 -28.60 17.65
C GLY A 86 -18.56 -29.43 18.21
N LYS A 87 -18.53 -30.75 18.03
CA LYS A 87 -17.40 -31.61 18.39
C LYS A 87 -16.36 -31.60 17.27
N PHE A 88 -15.09 -31.39 17.61
CA PHE A 88 -13.99 -31.49 16.68
C PHE A 88 -13.75 -32.92 16.24
N LEU A 89 -13.58 -33.12 14.95
CA LEU A 89 -13.13 -34.38 14.35
C LEU A 89 -11.60 -34.39 14.25
N LEU A 90 -11.02 -35.58 14.35
CA LEU A 90 -9.55 -35.76 14.39
C LEU A 90 -9.01 -36.03 13.00
N PRO A 91 -8.04 -35.23 12.52
CA PRO A 91 -7.28 -35.56 11.30
C PRO A 91 -6.64 -36.95 11.41
N GLU A 92 -6.51 -37.62 10.27
CA GLU A 92 -5.93 -38.99 10.12
C GLU A 92 -6.71 -40.11 10.86
N HIS A 93 -7.76 -39.76 11.61
CA HIS A 93 -8.65 -40.69 12.27
C HIS A 93 -10.07 -40.63 11.68
N ASP A 94 -10.66 -39.43 11.62
CA ASP A 94 -12.01 -39.21 11.11
C ASP A 94 -12.03 -38.69 9.67
N TYR A 95 -10.95 -38.07 9.24
CA TYR A 95 -10.78 -37.54 7.88
C TYR A 95 -9.32 -37.34 7.50
N THR A 96 -9.04 -37.31 6.20
CA THR A 96 -7.76 -36.87 5.61
C THR A 96 -7.97 -35.64 4.74
N VAL A 97 -6.91 -34.83 4.54
CA VAL A 97 -6.94 -33.62 3.72
C VAL A 97 -5.89 -33.70 2.63
N SER A 98 -6.31 -33.45 1.39
CA SER A 98 -5.44 -33.33 0.25
C SER A 98 -5.65 -32.00 -0.49
N TYR A 99 -4.62 -31.52 -1.19
CA TYR A 99 -4.62 -30.25 -1.87
C TYR A 99 -4.22 -30.41 -3.32
N SER A 100 -4.85 -29.63 -4.20
CA SER A 100 -4.46 -29.53 -5.60
C SER A 100 -4.54 -28.09 -6.09
N SER A 101 -3.85 -27.79 -7.21
CA SER A 101 -3.75 -26.42 -7.76
C SER A 101 -3.27 -25.35 -6.74
N ASN A 102 -2.48 -25.77 -5.76
CA ASN A 102 -2.09 -24.98 -4.58
C ASN A 102 -0.65 -24.41 -4.67
N THR A 103 -0.03 -24.42 -5.86
CA THR A 103 1.35 -23.97 -6.08
C THR A 103 1.47 -22.72 -6.92
N LYS A 104 0.36 -22.21 -7.46
CA LYS A 104 0.31 -21.04 -8.34
C LYS A 104 -0.78 -20.08 -7.89
N ILE A 105 -0.66 -18.81 -8.31
CA ILE A 105 -1.70 -17.79 -8.11
C ILE A 105 -2.98 -18.24 -8.83
N GLY A 106 -4.12 -18.06 -8.21
CA GLY A 106 -5.42 -18.48 -8.70
C GLY A 106 -6.21 -19.27 -7.66
N VAL A 107 -7.03 -20.21 -8.10
CA VAL A 107 -7.91 -21.01 -7.23
C VAL A 107 -7.26 -22.35 -6.92
N GLY A 108 -6.97 -22.60 -5.64
CA GLY A 108 -6.58 -23.88 -5.09
C GLY A 108 -7.80 -24.69 -4.65
N LYS A 109 -7.63 -26.00 -4.48
CA LYS A 109 -8.67 -26.94 -4.08
C LYS A 109 -8.23 -27.73 -2.85
N ILE A 110 -9.14 -27.88 -1.91
CA ILE A 110 -9.04 -28.75 -0.73
C ILE A 110 -10.00 -29.90 -0.94
N THR A 111 -9.53 -31.13 -0.74
CA THR A 111 -10.37 -32.32 -0.73
C THR A 111 -10.25 -32.96 0.65
N ILE A 112 -11.37 -33.10 1.35
CA ILE A 112 -11.49 -33.71 2.67
C ILE A 112 -12.18 -35.05 2.46
N SER A 113 -11.48 -36.14 2.72
CA SER A 113 -12.00 -37.50 2.59
C SER A 113 -12.24 -38.07 3.96
N PHE A 114 -13.49 -38.42 4.25
CA PHE A 114 -13.94 -38.91 5.55
C PHE A 114 -13.75 -40.42 5.67
N MET A 115 -13.49 -40.88 6.89
CA MET A 115 -13.21 -42.29 7.21
C MET A 115 -13.73 -42.66 8.63
N GLY A 116 -13.64 -43.94 9.00
CA GLY A 116 -14.07 -44.43 10.30
C GLY A 116 -15.59 -44.31 10.49
N ASN A 117 -16.00 -43.50 11.45
CA ASN A 117 -17.42 -43.26 11.74
C ASN A 117 -18.09 -42.28 10.76
N TYR A 118 -17.36 -41.81 9.78
CA TYR A 118 -17.82 -40.86 8.78
C TYR A 118 -17.53 -41.38 7.36
N GLN A 119 -18.28 -40.92 6.37
CA GLN A 119 -18.10 -41.30 4.95
C GLN A 119 -18.37 -40.16 4.01
N GLY A 120 -17.75 -40.26 2.83
CA GLY A 120 -17.92 -39.29 1.76
C GLY A 120 -16.76 -38.31 1.66
N THR A 121 -16.93 -37.33 0.79
CA THR A 121 -15.90 -36.33 0.47
C THR A 121 -16.51 -34.95 0.40
N ILE A 122 -15.83 -33.97 0.97
CA ILE A 122 -16.14 -32.54 0.81
C ILE A 122 -15.03 -31.88 0.03
N THR A 123 -15.40 -31.08 -0.98
CA THR A 123 -14.46 -30.24 -1.72
C THR A 123 -14.70 -28.79 -1.38
N LYS A 124 -13.63 -28.06 -1.06
CA LYS A 124 -13.59 -26.60 -0.84
C LYS A 124 -12.55 -25.96 -1.75
N THR A 125 -12.68 -24.66 -1.99
CA THR A 125 -11.71 -23.88 -2.77
C THR A 125 -11.18 -22.73 -1.94
N PHE A 126 -9.93 -22.35 -2.22
CA PHE A 126 -9.31 -21.16 -1.64
C PHE A 126 -8.62 -20.35 -2.74
N THR A 127 -8.40 -19.07 -2.52
CA THR A 127 -7.77 -18.19 -3.50
C THR A 127 -6.37 -17.81 -3.09
N ILE A 128 -5.41 -18.00 -4.00
CA ILE A 128 -4.02 -17.59 -3.84
C ILE A 128 -3.82 -16.28 -4.61
N TYR A 129 -3.55 -15.19 -3.88
CA TYR A 129 -3.26 -13.88 -4.45
C TYR A 129 -1.76 -13.63 -4.59
N PRO A 130 -1.33 -12.74 -5.50
CA PRO A 130 0.06 -12.29 -5.55
C PRO A 130 0.53 -11.77 -4.18
N ALA A 131 1.77 -12.05 -3.82
CA ALA A 131 2.36 -11.56 -2.57
C ALA A 131 2.36 -10.03 -2.51
N LYS A 132 2.31 -9.48 -1.27
CA LYS A 132 2.44 -8.04 -1.00
C LYS A 132 3.68 -7.48 -1.70
N GLN A 133 3.55 -6.31 -2.31
CA GLN A 133 4.63 -5.63 -3.00
C GLN A 133 5.43 -4.74 -2.03
N GLU A 134 6.66 -4.40 -2.43
CA GLU A 134 7.56 -3.56 -1.66
C GLU A 134 8.15 -2.45 -2.54
N ILE A 135 8.14 -1.21 -2.04
CA ILE A 135 8.86 -0.09 -2.63
C ILE A 135 10.29 -0.09 -2.10
N GLN A 136 11.26 -0.38 -2.96
CA GLN A 136 12.68 -0.40 -2.60
C GLN A 136 13.25 1.01 -2.50
N SER A 137 12.96 1.86 -3.49
CA SER A 137 13.44 3.24 -3.53
C SER A 137 12.36 4.19 -4.06
N LEU A 138 12.29 5.39 -3.48
CA LEU A 138 11.41 6.47 -3.93
C LEU A 138 12.20 7.78 -3.90
N GLN A 139 12.51 8.34 -5.07
CA GLN A 139 13.41 9.47 -5.22
C GLN A 139 12.70 10.68 -5.83
N THR A 140 13.01 11.83 -5.27
CA THR A 140 12.56 13.14 -5.79
C THR A 140 13.09 13.39 -7.20
N ARG A 141 12.22 13.91 -8.09
CA ARG A 141 12.57 14.45 -9.42
C ARG A 141 11.87 15.79 -9.61
N TYR A 142 12.38 16.60 -10.55
CA TYR A 142 11.68 17.82 -10.93
C TYR A 142 10.28 17.51 -11.47
N LYS A 143 9.24 18.12 -10.87
CA LYS A 143 7.84 17.85 -11.21
C LYS A 143 7.51 16.35 -11.32
N GLY A 144 8.11 15.53 -10.46
CA GLY A 144 7.93 14.09 -10.53
C GLY A 144 8.65 13.32 -9.43
N PHE A 145 8.67 12.02 -9.59
CA PHE A 145 9.44 11.11 -8.76
C PHE A 145 9.88 9.90 -9.57
N PHE A 146 10.91 9.24 -9.10
CA PHE A 146 11.34 7.92 -9.56
C PHE A 146 11.01 6.91 -8.47
N ILE A 147 10.46 5.77 -8.87
CA ILE A 147 10.16 4.65 -7.98
C ILE A 147 10.87 3.40 -8.50
N ASP A 148 11.45 2.64 -7.57
CA ASP A 148 12.00 1.30 -7.75
C ASP A 148 11.28 0.38 -6.76
N PHE A 149 10.83 -0.80 -7.22
CA PHE A 149 10.06 -1.74 -6.42
C PHE A 149 10.47 -3.18 -6.73
N ALA A 150 10.18 -4.12 -5.82
CA ALA A 150 10.61 -5.50 -5.97
C ALA A 150 9.97 -6.17 -7.18
N GLN A 151 10.80 -6.77 -8.05
CA GLN A 151 10.33 -7.58 -9.17
C GLN A 151 9.73 -8.90 -8.65
N LYS A 152 8.58 -9.30 -9.21
CA LYS A 152 7.89 -10.55 -8.87
C LYS A 152 7.70 -11.39 -10.14
N GLY A 153 8.42 -12.51 -10.24
CA GLY A 153 8.39 -13.39 -11.40
C GLY A 153 7.01 -14.01 -11.68
N SER A 154 6.19 -14.19 -10.64
CA SER A 154 4.81 -14.70 -10.74
C SER A 154 3.77 -13.64 -11.17
N ALA A 155 4.15 -12.37 -11.27
CA ALA A 155 3.26 -11.29 -11.69
C ALA A 155 3.11 -11.24 -13.22
N THR A 156 1.96 -10.82 -13.71
CA THR A 156 1.75 -10.34 -15.08
C THR A 156 2.25 -8.91 -15.21
N GLY A 157 2.08 -8.10 -14.16
CA GLY A 157 2.49 -6.70 -14.13
C GLY A 157 2.22 -6.06 -12.76
N TYR A 158 2.25 -4.73 -12.77
CA TYR A 158 2.11 -3.93 -11.55
C TYR A 158 1.10 -2.81 -11.74
N GLU A 159 0.54 -2.38 -10.61
CA GLU A 159 -0.34 -1.23 -10.52
C GLU A 159 0.27 -0.24 -9.53
N LEU A 160 0.63 0.95 -10.02
CA LEU A 160 1.20 2.04 -9.24
C LEU A 160 0.12 3.09 -8.99
N GLN A 161 -0.13 3.43 -7.73
CA GLN A 161 -1.01 4.53 -7.37
C GLN A 161 -0.25 5.67 -6.69
N TYR A 162 -0.65 6.91 -7.01
CA TYR A 162 -0.12 8.10 -6.33
C TYR A 162 -1.21 9.16 -6.17
N SER A 163 -1.16 9.87 -5.05
CA SER A 163 -2.11 10.93 -4.67
C SER A 163 -1.42 11.99 -3.83
N THR A 164 -1.97 13.20 -3.77
CA THR A 164 -1.58 14.23 -2.81
C THR A 164 -2.23 14.02 -1.44
N ARG A 165 -3.13 13.05 -1.31
CA ARG A 165 -3.82 12.66 -0.08
C ARG A 165 -3.33 11.30 0.40
N SER A 166 -3.17 11.13 1.69
CA SER A 166 -2.70 9.88 2.31
C SER A 166 -3.72 8.74 2.25
N ASP A 167 -5.01 9.07 2.14
CA ASP A 167 -6.13 8.13 1.99
C ASP A 167 -6.31 7.66 0.54
N PHE A 168 -5.51 8.17 -0.40
CA PHE A 168 -5.60 7.89 -1.84
C PHE A 168 -6.92 8.29 -2.50
N ALA A 169 -7.75 9.13 -1.87
CA ALA A 169 -8.92 9.70 -2.54
C ALA A 169 -8.48 10.47 -3.79
N GLY A 170 -9.10 10.19 -4.94
CA GLY A 170 -8.74 10.76 -6.24
C GLY A 170 -7.36 10.36 -6.76
N ALA A 171 -6.81 9.21 -6.32
CA ALA A 171 -5.51 8.74 -6.75
C ALA A 171 -5.45 8.51 -8.27
N LYS A 172 -4.30 8.83 -8.85
CA LYS A 172 -3.95 8.41 -10.20
C LYS A 172 -3.36 7.02 -10.17
N THR A 173 -3.80 6.17 -11.10
CA THR A 173 -3.35 4.80 -11.26
C THR A 173 -2.61 4.63 -12.59
N LEU A 174 -1.44 4.00 -12.54
CA LEU A 174 -0.67 3.59 -13.70
C LEU A 174 -0.57 2.08 -13.72
N ILE A 175 -0.93 1.46 -14.84
CA ILE A 175 -0.75 0.04 -15.08
C ILE A 175 0.58 -0.18 -15.80
N ILE A 176 1.38 -1.10 -15.29
CA ILE A 176 2.64 -1.57 -15.85
C ILE A 176 2.43 -3.02 -16.26
N SER A 177 2.24 -3.28 -17.55
CA SER A 177 1.84 -4.58 -18.10
C SER A 177 3.00 -5.56 -18.31
N SER A 178 4.13 -5.35 -17.65
CA SER A 178 5.30 -6.24 -17.70
C SER A 178 5.84 -6.49 -16.30
N ASN A 179 6.06 -7.74 -15.96
CA ASN A 179 6.71 -8.12 -14.69
C ASN A 179 8.21 -7.83 -14.66
N LYS A 180 8.82 -7.54 -15.82
CA LYS A 180 10.24 -7.15 -15.94
C LYS A 180 10.48 -5.67 -15.67
N THR A 181 9.43 -4.86 -15.61
CA THR A 181 9.51 -3.41 -15.34
C THR A 181 9.29 -3.15 -13.86
N ASP A 182 10.37 -3.06 -13.12
CA ASP A 182 10.42 -2.81 -11.67
C ASP A 182 10.70 -1.34 -11.32
N LYS A 183 10.88 -0.49 -12.33
CA LYS A 183 11.24 0.92 -12.20
C LYS A 183 10.31 1.81 -13.01
N LYS A 184 9.94 2.97 -12.46
CA LYS A 184 9.11 3.93 -13.17
C LYS A 184 9.44 5.37 -12.77
N THR A 185 9.53 6.25 -13.76
CA THR A 185 9.52 7.70 -13.55
C THR A 185 8.11 8.22 -13.78
N VAL A 186 7.57 8.93 -12.81
CA VAL A 186 6.33 9.70 -12.92
C VAL A 186 6.71 11.17 -13.06
N SER A 187 6.20 11.85 -14.07
CA SER A 187 6.52 13.24 -14.41
C SER A 187 5.25 14.07 -14.60
N LYS A 188 5.42 15.37 -14.92
CA LYS A 188 4.34 16.35 -15.14
C LYS A 188 3.47 16.58 -13.91
N LEU A 189 4.02 16.37 -12.73
CA LEU A 189 3.39 16.64 -11.45
C LEU A 189 3.59 18.11 -11.02
N THR A 190 2.89 18.54 -9.98
CA THR A 190 3.08 19.87 -9.38
C THR A 190 4.44 19.93 -8.68
N ALA A 191 5.24 20.95 -8.94
CA ALA A 191 6.54 21.15 -8.29
C ALA A 191 6.38 21.50 -6.81
N GLY A 192 7.25 20.94 -5.96
CA GLY A 192 7.24 21.16 -4.51
C GLY A 192 6.00 20.61 -3.80
N LYS A 193 5.28 19.68 -4.41
CA LYS A 193 4.09 19.04 -3.82
C LYS A 193 4.44 17.65 -3.29
N LYS A 194 3.94 17.32 -2.11
CA LYS A 194 4.05 15.98 -1.52
C LYS A 194 3.06 15.04 -2.18
N TYR A 195 3.54 13.84 -2.55
CA TYR A 195 2.74 12.74 -3.08
C TYR A 195 2.94 11.50 -2.22
N TYR A 196 1.86 10.78 -1.95
CA TYR A 196 1.83 9.46 -1.36
C TYR A 196 1.78 8.44 -2.49
N VAL A 197 2.55 7.35 -2.35
CA VAL A 197 2.78 6.39 -3.43
C VAL A 197 2.67 4.98 -2.85
N ARG A 198 1.98 4.08 -3.57
CA ARG A 198 1.92 2.65 -3.28
C ARG A 198 1.90 1.86 -4.58
N VAL A 199 2.35 0.62 -4.53
CA VAL A 199 2.40 -0.29 -5.67
C VAL A 199 1.90 -1.67 -5.26
N ARG A 200 1.25 -2.39 -6.17
CA ARG A 200 0.92 -3.81 -6.02
C ARG A 200 1.21 -4.56 -7.30
N SER A 201 1.47 -5.86 -7.20
CA SER A 201 1.50 -6.75 -8.34
C SER A 201 0.10 -7.24 -8.69
N TYR A 202 -0.11 -7.62 -9.95
CA TYR A 202 -1.28 -8.37 -10.36
C TYR A 202 -0.86 -9.54 -11.27
N THR A 203 -1.68 -10.59 -11.27
CA THR A 203 -1.51 -11.75 -12.14
C THR A 203 -2.82 -12.06 -12.84
N ILE A 204 -2.76 -12.38 -14.12
CA ILE A 204 -3.92 -12.80 -14.92
C ILE A 204 -3.81 -14.33 -15.12
N VAL A 205 -4.83 -15.05 -14.68
CA VAL A 205 -4.94 -16.50 -14.83
C VAL A 205 -6.27 -16.80 -15.52
N SER A 206 -6.24 -17.42 -16.68
CA SER A 206 -7.45 -17.74 -17.48
C SER A 206 -8.39 -16.54 -17.63
N GLY A 207 -7.84 -15.37 -17.97
CA GLY A 207 -8.60 -14.11 -18.14
C GLY A 207 -9.02 -13.40 -16.86
N LYS A 208 -8.96 -14.03 -15.69
CA LYS A 208 -9.28 -13.42 -14.40
C LYS A 208 -8.07 -12.74 -13.79
N ARG A 209 -8.23 -11.50 -13.32
CA ARG A 209 -7.19 -10.72 -12.65
C ARG A 209 -7.23 -10.94 -11.13
N TYR A 210 -6.08 -11.29 -10.57
CA TYR A 210 -5.81 -11.41 -9.14
C TYR A 210 -4.86 -10.30 -8.73
N ASN A 211 -5.27 -9.45 -7.80
CA ASN A 211 -4.45 -8.33 -7.31
C ASN A 211 -3.82 -8.70 -5.97
N GLY A 212 -2.52 -8.50 -5.86
CA GLY A 212 -1.81 -8.59 -4.59
C GLY A 212 -2.16 -7.43 -3.64
N ALA A 213 -1.78 -7.56 -2.39
CA ALA A 213 -1.88 -6.48 -1.42
C ALA A 213 -0.99 -5.29 -1.85
N TRP A 214 -1.44 -4.08 -1.53
CA TRP A 214 -0.64 -2.88 -1.71
C TRP A 214 0.61 -2.92 -0.84
N SER A 215 1.70 -2.35 -1.36
CA SER A 215 2.89 -2.04 -0.56
C SER A 215 2.53 -1.09 0.58
N ASP A 216 3.41 -0.99 1.56
CA ASP A 216 3.38 0.12 2.49
C ASP A 216 3.46 1.44 1.73
N THR A 217 2.71 2.44 2.19
CA THR A 217 2.68 3.77 1.58
C THR A 217 3.97 4.50 1.89
N LYS A 218 4.68 4.94 0.86
CA LYS A 218 5.79 5.89 0.98
C LYS A 218 5.36 7.27 0.46
N SER A 219 6.07 8.31 0.85
CA SER A 219 5.81 9.67 0.36
C SER A 219 7.07 10.33 -0.18
N VAL A 220 6.88 11.22 -1.15
CA VAL A 220 7.95 11.99 -1.81
C VAL A 220 7.46 13.39 -2.12
N THR A 221 8.32 14.39 -1.95
CA THR A 221 8.04 15.76 -2.39
C THR A 221 8.78 16.00 -3.71
N THR A 222 8.05 16.43 -4.73
CA THR A 222 8.63 16.75 -6.04
C THR A 222 9.57 17.95 -5.95
N ALA A 223 10.68 17.92 -6.67
CA ALA A 223 11.64 19.02 -6.68
C ALA A 223 11.13 20.25 -7.45
N LYS A 224 11.62 21.42 -7.03
CA LYS A 224 11.53 22.69 -7.77
C LYS A 224 12.80 22.92 -8.57
N TYR A 225 12.77 23.79 -9.58
CA TYR A 225 13.98 24.32 -10.19
C TYR A 225 14.74 25.17 -9.18
N ASP A 226 16.05 24.98 -9.10
CA ASP A 226 16.91 25.81 -8.27
C ASP A 226 17.20 27.14 -8.96
N ILE A 227 16.62 28.24 -8.45
CA ILE A 227 16.80 29.58 -9.01
C ILE A 227 18.26 30.05 -8.93
N ALA A 228 19.10 29.47 -8.05
CA ALA A 228 20.52 29.81 -7.97
C ALA A 228 21.26 29.59 -9.30
N LYS A 229 20.72 28.73 -10.18
CA LYS A 229 21.22 28.49 -11.54
C LYS A 229 20.73 29.53 -12.58
N ALA A 230 19.86 30.46 -12.19
CA ALA A 230 19.38 31.49 -13.11
C ALA A 230 20.42 32.63 -13.28
N LYS A 231 20.39 33.29 -14.45
CA LYS A 231 21.14 34.51 -14.70
C LYS A 231 20.29 35.72 -14.31
N VAL A 232 20.88 36.66 -13.60
CA VAL A 232 20.25 37.93 -13.24
C VAL A 232 21.01 39.05 -13.92
N ALA A 233 20.33 39.81 -14.77
CA ALA A 233 20.85 40.97 -15.51
C ALA A 233 20.13 42.25 -15.10
N GLY A 234 20.66 43.41 -15.51
CA GLY A 234 20.07 44.73 -15.26
C GLY A 234 20.52 45.37 -13.93
N ILE A 235 21.42 44.75 -13.19
CA ILE A 235 22.00 45.32 -11.98
C ILE A 235 23.21 46.16 -12.34
N LYS A 236 23.18 47.47 -12.02
CA LYS A 236 24.26 48.44 -12.30
C LYS A 236 24.49 49.29 -11.05
N ASN A 237 25.70 49.84 -10.91
CA ASN A 237 25.99 50.83 -9.91
C ASN A 237 25.13 52.10 -10.15
N LYS A 238 24.74 52.78 -9.08
CA LYS A 238 23.86 53.94 -9.10
C LYS A 238 24.48 55.08 -8.28
N SER A 239 24.09 56.31 -8.57
CA SER A 239 24.43 57.46 -7.74
C SER A 239 23.40 57.63 -6.60
N PHE A 240 23.85 58.12 -5.48
CA PHE A 240 23.01 58.44 -4.34
C PHE A 240 21.92 59.47 -4.73
N THR A 241 20.68 59.18 -4.27
CA THR A 241 19.50 59.98 -4.57
C THR A 241 18.75 60.45 -3.30
N GLY A 242 19.19 60.02 -2.13
CA GLY A 242 18.47 60.24 -0.85
C GLY A 242 17.24 59.34 -0.66
N LYS A 243 16.83 58.60 -1.68
CA LYS A 243 15.67 57.68 -1.68
C LYS A 243 16.12 56.22 -1.87
N ASN A 244 15.22 55.27 -1.55
CA ASN A 244 15.49 53.88 -1.84
C ASN A 244 15.67 53.67 -3.35
N ILE A 245 16.78 53.04 -3.72
CA ILE A 245 17.13 52.75 -5.12
C ILE A 245 16.71 51.30 -5.44
N THR A 246 15.84 51.16 -6.44
CA THR A 246 15.46 49.88 -7.04
C THR A 246 15.86 49.85 -8.53
N GLN A 247 15.96 48.67 -9.13
CA GLN A 247 16.37 48.52 -10.54
C GLN A 247 15.46 47.50 -11.21
N SER A 248 15.16 47.71 -12.49
CA SER A 248 14.53 46.71 -13.32
C SER A 248 15.56 45.63 -13.64
N ILE A 249 15.29 44.40 -13.15
CA ILE A 249 16.15 43.25 -13.39
C ILE A 249 15.45 42.24 -14.28
N THR A 250 16.23 41.51 -15.06
CA THR A 250 15.78 40.38 -15.86
C THR A 250 16.38 39.10 -15.29
N VAL A 251 15.53 38.13 -14.98
CA VAL A 251 15.96 36.83 -14.49
C VAL A 251 15.66 35.79 -15.57
N THR A 252 16.69 35.04 -15.99
CA THR A 252 16.56 34.01 -17.04
C THR A 252 17.04 32.66 -16.50
N TYR A 253 16.29 31.60 -16.78
CA TYR A 253 16.64 30.22 -16.40
C TYR A 253 16.57 29.33 -17.65
N SER A 254 17.68 28.70 -18.02
CA SER A 254 17.78 27.84 -19.22
C SER A 254 17.16 28.49 -20.47
N GLY A 255 17.50 29.78 -20.73
CA GLY A 255 17.00 30.54 -21.86
C GLY A 255 15.62 31.18 -21.73
N LYS A 256 14.85 30.78 -20.73
CA LYS A 256 13.49 31.32 -20.47
C LYS A 256 13.56 32.51 -19.52
N THR A 257 12.92 33.63 -19.90
CA THR A 257 12.70 34.78 -18.98
C THR A 257 11.62 34.45 -17.96
N LEU A 258 11.95 34.63 -16.67
CA LEU A 258 11.06 34.41 -15.56
C LEU A 258 10.22 35.63 -15.24
N LYS A 259 9.02 35.47 -14.70
CA LYS A 259 8.08 36.53 -14.33
C LYS A 259 8.18 36.87 -12.86
N ASN A 260 8.46 38.14 -12.51
CA ASN A 260 8.40 38.63 -11.14
C ASN A 260 6.98 38.50 -10.60
N GLY A 261 6.84 38.15 -9.31
CA GLY A 261 5.56 37.87 -8.64
C GLY A 261 5.03 36.45 -8.88
N THR A 262 5.36 35.79 -10.00
CA THR A 262 4.93 34.43 -10.33
C THR A 262 6.04 33.40 -10.13
N ASP A 263 7.20 33.62 -10.76
CA ASP A 263 8.32 32.67 -10.75
C ASP A 263 9.37 33.06 -9.70
N TYR A 264 9.44 34.32 -9.30
CA TYR A 264 10.33 34.84 -8.27
C TYR A 264 9.77 36.12 -7.63
N THR A 265 10.40 36.53 -6.53
CA THR A 265 10.21 37.84 -5.90
C THR A 265 11.56 38.51 -5.75
N VAL A 266 11.55 39.86 -5.66
CA VAL A 266 12.76 40.69 -5.51
C VAL A 266 12.66 41.49 -4.22
N LYS A 267 13.72 41.50 -3.42
CA LYS A 267 13.89 42.32 -2.25
C LYS A 267 15.21 43.08 -2.34
N TYR A 268 15.19 44.37 -1.99
CA TYR A 268 16.38 45.21 -1.88
C TYR A 268 16.70 45.47 -0.40
N SER A 269 17.98 45.59 -0.08
CA SER A 269 18.45 45.98 1.24
C SER A 269 19.72 46.86 1.15
N ARG A 270 19.90 47.74 2.13
CA ARG A 270 20.95 48.74 2.16
C ARG A 270 20.99 49.62 0.89
N ASN A 271 19.83 49.83 0.28
CA ASN A 271 19.68 50.48 -1.01
C ASN A 271 19.29 51.96 -0.95
N LYS A 272 19.56 52.62 0.19
CA LYS A 272 19.26 54.06 0.41
C LYS A 272 20.55 54.88 0.51
N ASN A 273 21.54 54.40 1.25
CA ASN A 273 22.76 55.14 1.56
C ASN A 273 23.89 54.75 0.64
N ILE A 274 24.93 55.61 0.56
CA ILE A 274 26.19 55.33 -0.14
C ILE A 274 26.80 54.05 0.42
N GLY A 275 27.39 53.24 -0.51
CA GLY A 275 28.01 51.96 -0.19
C GLY A 275 27.38 50.79 -0.92
N THR A 276 27.55 49.56 -0.36
CA THR A 276 27.10 48.32 -1.03
C THR A 276 25.65 47.99 -0.69
N ALA A 277 24.80 48.08 -1.69
CA ALA A 277 23.41 47.61 -1.64
C ALA A 277 23.28 46.14 -2.12
N LYS A 278 22.25 45.48 -1.72
CA LYS A 278 21.96 44.07 -2.09
C LYS A 278 20.61 43.95 -2.78
N VAL A 279 20.57 43.06 -3.79
CA VAL A 279 19.34 42.58 -4.45
C VAL A 279 19.22 41.08 -4.19
N THR A 280 18.10 40.68 -3.56
CA THR A 280 17.79 39.26 -3.28
C THR A 280 16.63 38.85 -4.16
N VAL A 281 16.86 37.83 -4.99
CA VAL A 281 15.85 37.18 -5.85
C VAL A 281 15.51 35.85 -5.21
N THR A 282 14.25 35.65 -4.79
CA THR A 282 13.77 34.43 -4.15
C THR A 282 12.83 33.69 -5.10
N GLY A 283 13.10 32.42 -5.37
CA GLY A 283 12.28 31.58 -6.23
C GLY A 283 10.88 31.37 -5.66
N LYS A 284 9.85 31.40 -6.54
CA LYS A 284 8.44 31.20 -6.25
C LYS A 284 7.84 30.20 -7.24
N GLY A 285 6.67 29.60 -6.92
CA GLY A 285 6.00 28.64 -7.80
C GLY A 285 6.85 27.40 -8.10
N SER A 286 7.22 27.20 -9.35
CA SER A 286 8.06 26.07 -9.80
C SER A 286 9.55 26.23 -9.47
N TYR A 287 9.96 27.38 -8.96
CA TYR A 287 11.35 27.70 -8.62
C TYR A 287 11.49 27.77 -7.09
N GLY A 288 12.66 27.37 -6.57
CA GLY A 288 13.05 27.47 -5.17
C GLY A 288 14.47 27.99 -5.05
N GLY A 289 14.90 28.30 -3.83
CA GLY A 289 16.24 28.85 -3.57
C GLY A 289 16.30 30.38 -3.70
N VAL A 290 17.51 30.92 -3.60
CA VAL A 290 17.77 32.37 -3.54
C VAL A 290 19.03 32.73 -4.32
N ILE A 291 19.01 33.90 -4.99
CA ILE A 291 20.20 34.56 -5.56
C ILE A 291 20.36 35.90 -4.88
N THR A 292 21.56 36.20 -4.39
CA THR A 292 21.91 37.55 -3.92
C THR A 292 22.97 38.15 -4.85
N LYS A 293 22.71 39.37 -5.29
CA LYS A 293 23.65 40.23 -6.06
C LYS A 293 23.81 41.54 -5.31
N SER A 294 24.92 42.21 -5.53
CA SER A 294 25.19 43.54 -4.96
C SER A 294 25.45 44.57 -6.05
N PHE A 295 25.25 45.83 -5.71
CA PHE A 295 25.64 46.99 -6.53
C PHE A 295 26.10 48.11 -5.59
N ILE A 296 26.90 49.04 -6.13
CA ILE A 296 27.43 50.18 -5.36
C ILE A 296 26.55 51.41 -5.59
N ILE A 297 26.23 52.07 -4.50
CA ILE A 297 25.65 53.43 -4.52
C ILE A 297 26.81 54.39 -4.29
N ASN A 298 27.21 55.09 -5.38
CA ASN A 298 28.26 56.05 -5.37
C ASN A 298 27.78 57.41 -4.83
N PRO A 299 28.64 58.24 -4.29
CA PRO A 299 28.29 59.63 -4.01
C PRO A 299 27.64 60.33 -5.19
N ALA A 300 26.73 61.22 -4.95
CA ALA A 300 26.17 62.04 -6.02
C ALA A 300 27.25 63.00 -6.58
N LYS A 301 27.30 63.11 -7.89
CA LYS A 301 28.22 64.06 -8.55
C LYS A 301 27.83 65.48 -8.09
N GLN A 302 28.79 66.19 -7.56
CA GLN A 302 28.62 67.59 -7.28
C GLN A 302 28.55 68.42 -8.58
N THR A 303 27.75 69.46 -8.53
CA THR A 303 27.59 70.41 -9.65
C THR A 303 27.87 71.79 -9.13
N ILE A 304 28.81 72.48 -9.76
CA ILE A 304 29.05 73.89 -9.51
C ILE A 304 27.82 74.63 -10.03
N GLN A 305 27.10 75.30 -9.11
CA GLN A 305 25.94 76.13 -9.44
C GLN A 305 26.36 77.54 -9.86
N LYS A 306 27.38 78.09 -9.21
CA LYS A 306 27.86 79.43 -9.46
C LYS A 306 29.36 79.51 -9.20
N LEU A 307 30.08 80.14 -10.07
CA LEU A 307 31.48 80.50 -9.92
C LEU A 307 31.59 81.99 -10.04
N MET A 308 32.01 82.66 -9.00
CA MET A 308 32.16 84.13 -9.02
C MET A 308 33.58 84.54 -8.66
N PRO A 309 34.21 85.43 -9.42
CA PRO A 309 35.49 86.00 -9.03
C PRO A 309 35.34 86.90 -7.83
N VAL A 310 36.30 86.84 -6.87
CA VAL A 310 36.40 87.71 -5.70
C VAL A 310 37.85 88.23 -5.66
N LYS A 311 38.09 89.34 -4.93
CA LYS A 311 39.42 89.96 -4.82
C LYS A 311 40.44 88.93 -4.29
N LYS A 312 41.39 88.52 -5.13
CA LYS A 312 42.41 87.47 -4.88
C LYS A 312 41.88 86.02 -4.84
N GLY A 313 40.83 85.64 -5.64
CA GLY A 313 40.36 84.30 -5.73
C GLY A 313 39.00 84.19 -6.45
N PHE A 314 38.22 83.15 -6.07
CA PHE A 314 36.90 82.94 -6.59
C PHE A 314 36.04 82.30 -5.51
N TYR A 315 34.73 82.55 -5.57
CA TYR A 315 33.69 81.88 -4.73
C TYR A 315 33.06 80.79 -5.58
N ILE A 316 32.94 79.61 -4.97
CA ILE A 316 32.26 78.49 -5.60
C ILE A 316 30.97 78.21 -4.85
N ASP A 317 29.84 78.27 -5.51
CA ASP A 317 28.58 77.77 -5.01
C ASP A 317 28.28 76.40 -5.71
N TYR A 318 28.00 75.41 -4.91
CA TYR A 318 27.72 74.09 -5.39
C TYR A 318 26.43 73.53 -4.77
N ALA A 319 25.73 72.66 -5.55
CA ALA A 319 24.54 72.05 -5.07
C ALA A 319 24.82 71.16 -3.86
N GLN A 320 24.22 71.45 -2.72
CA GLN A 320 24.32 70.59 -1.51
C GLN A 320 23.64 69.25 -1.79
N LYS A 321 24.38 68.19 -1.70
CA LYS A 321 23.88 66.79 -1.85
C LYS A 321 23.93 66.13 -0.50
N GLY A 322 22.78 65.88 0.09
CA GLY A 322 22.69 65.21 1.39
C GLY A 322 23.62 63.97 1.47
N SER A 323 24.24 63.74 2.60
CA SER A 323 25.20 62.65 2.90
C SER A 323 26.57 62.76 2.20
N ALA A 324 26.93 63.87 1.56
CA ALA A 324 28.34 64.14 1.19
C ALA A 324 29.15 64.46 2.43
N THR A 325 30.21 63.71 2.70
CA THR A 325 31.20 64.02 3.73
C THR A 325 32.37 64.74 3.06
N GLY A 326 32.35 66.02 3.08
CA GLY A 326 33.46 66.84 2.58
C GLY A 326 33.56 66.91 1.05
#